data_ce489a83fab0e2e6a8c76be11ca7a9bf
#
_entry.id   ce489a83fab0e2e6a8c76be11ca7a9bf
#
_cell.length_a   1.000
_cell.length_b   1.000
_cell.length_c   1.000
_cell.angle_alpha   90.00
_cell.angle_beta   90.00
_cell.angle_gamma   90.00
#
_symmetry.space_group_name_H-M   'P 1'
#
loop_
_entity.id
_entity.type
_entity.pdbx_description
1 polymer ?
#
loop_
_entity_poly.entity_id
_entity_poly.type
_entity_poly.pdbx_seq_one_letter_code
_entity_poly.pdbx_strand_id
1 'polypeptide(L)'
;MASGGNRKRNRKRTAADRSLWGFLFKKEGDGQQDFTRGSFYQPDGEEDDTPRFSPITMLNLLWQKFNFWTTTAVLLFLAFTFMLGMLLLNMWIPQDMSDIAGYTDSGAAKDVTAIIRNANGREVTITEAELNRYLRSTCRLRQTGLFSIIAKCHGVGVRIHDGYMEIVIDRILGSNLHQTTGVHLSFSRKTEHGRPVLNVDFCGGEPLLGNMPHGGTIGQVHIPQHHIRMLKPALETLLACYPEICSIMEQYGYCPEFRKGTNGNDSTIRLVPYSFTSN
;
A
#
# COMPACT_ATOMS: atom_id res chain seq x y z
N MET A 1 -35.98 41.18 -48.39
CA MET A 1 -35.31 40.28 -49.35
C MET A 1 -34.00 39.81 -48.78
N ALA A 2 -33.93 38.65 -48.24
CA ALA A 2 -32.68 38.02 -47.84
C ALA A 2 -32.91 36.51 -47.75
N SER A 3 -32.24 35.82 -48.67
CA SER A 3 -32.29 34.40 -48.97
C SER A 3 -31.64 33.57 -47.83
N GLY A 4 -32.37 32.56 -47.32
CA GLY A 4 -31.90 31.59 -46.38
C GLY A 4 -31.05 30.49 -47.02
N GLY A 5 -29.82 30.38 -46.57
CA GLY A 5 -28.90 29.30 -46.94
C GLY A 5 -28.92 28.16 -45.93
N ASN A 6 -29.58 27.07 -46.33
CA ASN A 6 -29.70 25.84 -45.53
C ASN A 6 -28.42 24.99 -45.71
N ARG A 7 -27.46 25.08 -44.73
CA ARG A 7 -26.26 24.26 -44.72
C ARG A 7 -26.54 22.94 -44.02
N LYS A 8 -26.81 21.89 -44.79
CA LYS A 8 -26.77 20.49 -44.38
C LYS A 8 -25.36 20.14 -43.90
N ARG A 9 -25.18 20.01 -42.59
CA ARG A 9 -23.98 19.42 -41.99
C ARG A 9 -23.98 17.90 -42.18
N ASN A 10 -23.25 17.45 -43.19
CA ASN A 10 -22.87 16.06 -43.36
C ASN A 10 -21.94 15.65 -42.21
N ARG A 11 -22.46 15.06 -41.12
CA ARG A 11 -21.67 14.37 -40.13
C ARG A 11 -21.09 13.10 -40.73
N LYS A 12 -19.82 13.14 -41.11
CA LYS A 12 -19.03 11.94 -41.35
C LYS A 12 -19.04 11.12 -40.08
N ARG A 13 -19.76 10.01 -40.06
CA ARG A 13 -19.66 9.00 -38.97
C ARG A 13 -18.29 8.35 -39.12
N THR A 14 -17.42 8.64 -38.16
CA THR A 14 -16.13 7.98 -38.00
C THR A 14 -16.35 6.51 -37.66
N ALA A 15 -15.61 5.63 -38.33
CA ALA A 15 -15.70 4.17 -38.27
C ALA A 15 -15.25 3.55 -36.91
N ALA A 16 -15.31 4.32 -35.84
CA ALA A 16 -14.83 3.90 -34.51
C ALA A 16 -15.94 3.41 -33.55
N ASP A 17 -17.21 3.41 -34.00
CA ASP A 17 -18.32 3.00 -33.13
C ASP A 17 -18.84 1.59 -33.46
N ARG A 18 -17.92 0.65 -33.71
CA ARG A 18 -18.23 -0.77 -33.65
C ARG A 18 -18.12 -1.19 -32.19
N SER A 19 -19.23 -1.02 -31.47
CA SER A 19 -19.34 -1.47 -30.10
C SER A 19 -18.99 -2.96 -30.00
N LEU A 20 -18.23 -3.31 -28.98
CA LEU A 20 -17.86 -4.68 -28.58
C LEU A 20 -19.07 -5.64 -28.56
N TRP A 21 -20.27 -5.09 -28.38
CA TRP A 21 -21.55 -5.79 -28.36
C TRP A 21 -22.04 -6.28 -29.74
N GLY A 22 -21.64 -5.62 -30.85
CA GLY A 22 -21.98 -6.06 -32.18
C GLY A 22 -21.23 -7.33 -32.60
N PHE A 23 -20.11 -7.65 -31.97
CA PHE A 23 -19.35 -8.86 -32.22
C PHE A 23 -19.91 -10.10 -31.53
N LEU A 24 -20.62 -9.91 -30.39
CA LEU A 24 -21.20 -11.00 -29.62
C LEU A 24 -22.55 -11.53 -30.14
N PHE A 25 -23.23 -10.76 -30.98
CA PHE A 25 -24.56 -11.11 -31.51
C PHE A 25 -24.63 -11.09 -33.04
N LYS A 26 -23.61 -11.60 -33.73
CA LYS A 26 -23.73 -11.86 -35.14
C LYS A 26 -24.62 -13.09 -35.34
N LYS A 27 -25.91 -12.81 -35.55
CA LYS A 27 -26.91 -13.78 -36.00
C LYS A 27 -26.50 -14.24 -37.41
N GLU A 28 -26.01 -15.44 -37.51
CA GLU A 28 -25.83 -16.08 -38.81
C GLU A 28 -27.21 -16.21 -39.48
N GLY A 29 -27.40 -15.44 -40.54
CA GLY A 29 -28.64 -15.42 -41.29
C GLY A 29 -28.60 -16.41 -42.44
N ASP A 30 -29.71 -17.04 -42.55
CA ASP A 30 -30.37 -17.50 -43.79
C ASP A 30 -29.49 -18.06 -44.89
N GLY A 31 -29.22 -19.37 -44.77
CA GLY A 31 -28.97 -20.23 -45.92
C GLY A 31 -30.31 -20.72 -46.45
N GLN A 32 -30.79 -20.09 -47.53
CA GLN A 32 -31.92 -20.53 -48.32
C GLN A 32 -31.58 -21.90 -48.92
N GLN A 33 -32.19 -22.97 -48.39
CA GLN A 33 -32.14 -24.29 -49.00
C GLN A 33 -33.35 -24.47 -49.92
N ASP A 34 -33.07 -24.55 -51.23
CA ASP A 34 -34.00 -24.95 -52.29
C ASP A 34 -34.54 -26.36 -52.02
N PHE A 35 -35.82 -26.45 -51.79
CA PHE A 35 -36.55 -27.71 -51.76
C PHE A 35 -36.93 -28.14 -53.22
N THR A 36 -36.14 -29.01 -53.77
CA THR A 36 -36.59 -29.83 -54.93
C THR A 36 -36.89 -31.25 -54.47
N ARG A 37 -38.13 -31.50 -54.35
CA ARG A 37 -38.94 -32.68 -54.72
C ARG A 37 -38.20 -34.04 -54.88
N GLY A 38 -38.52 -34.97 -53.98
CA GLY A 38 -38.17 -36.36 -54.21
C GLY A 38 -38.57 -37.31 -53.09
N SER A 39 -39.69 -37.99 -53.38
CA SER A 39 -39.97 -39.37 -53.01
C SER A 39 -40.29 -39.71 -51.50
N PHE A 40 -41.55 -40.07 -51.35
CA PHE A 40 -42.10 -40.86 -50.27
C PHE A 40 -41.29 -42.13 -50.01
N TYR A 41 -40.80 -42.27 -48.80
CA TYR A 41 -40.62 -43.55 -48.13
C TYR A 41 -40.80 -43.37 -46.63
N GLN A 42 -41.85 -43.96 -46.10
CA GLN A 42 -42.14 -44.07 -44.72
C GLN A 42 -41.59 -45.41 -44.28
N PRO A 43 -40.78 -45.49 -43.26
CA PRO A 43 -40.73 -46.66 -42.44
C PRO A 43 -41.21 -46.28 -41.01
N ASP A 44 -42.21 -47.02 -40.61
CA ASP A 44 -42.70 -47.08 -39.22
C ASP A 44 -41.55 -47.54 -38.30
N GLY A 45 -41.24 -46.71 -37.36
CA GLY A 45 -40.25 -47.02 -36.31
C GLY A 45 -40.18 -45.80 -35.39
N GLU A 46 -41.09 -45.75 -34.43
CA GLU A 46 -40.96 -44.87 -33.28
C GLU A 46 -39.69 -45.30 -32.50
N GLU A 47 -38.53 -44.84 -32.94
CA GLU A 47 -37.39 -44.73 -32.02
C GLU A 47 -37.51 -43.44 -31.29
N ASP A 48 -37.76 -43.60 -29.96
CA ASP A 48 -37.84 -42.57 -28.94
C ASP A 48 -36.42 -41.92 -28.84
N ASP A 49 -36.12 -41.05 -29.81
CA ASP A 49 -34.90 -40.23 -29.84
C ASP A 49 -34.99 -39.09 -28.84
N THR A 50 -35.23 -39.43 -27.59
CA THR A 50 -34.91 -38.50 -26.52
C THR A 50 -33.38 -38.39 -26.50
N PRO A 51 -32.80 -37.23 -26.82
CA PRO A 51 -31.36 -37.06 -26.75
C PRO A 51 -30.89 -37.30 -25.31
N ARG A 52 -30.34 -38.50 -25.08
CA ARG A 52 -29.66 -38.80 -23.79
C ARG A 52 -28.47 -37.87 -23.68
N PHE A 53 -28.72 -36.71 -23.10
CA PHE A 53 -27.65 -35.79 -22.70
C PHE A 53 -26.77 -36.46 -21.67
N SER A 54 -25.74 -37.16 -22.16
CA SER A 54 -24.72 -37.62 -21.23
C SER A 54 -24.00 -36.40 -20.67
N PRO A 55 -23.66 -36.39 -19.38
CA PRO A 55 -22.95 -35.26 -18.78
C PRO A 55 -21.62 -34.92 -19.51
N ILE A 56 -21.03 -35.92 -20.16
CA ILE A 56 -19.82 -35.77 -20.99
C ILE A 56 -20.13 -34.95 -22.26
N THR A 57 -21.28 -35.16 -22.91
CA THR A 57 -21.70 -34.41 -24.11
C THR A 57 -22.00 -32.96 -23.74
N MET A 58 -22.61 -32.70 -22.59
CA MET A 58 -22.81 -31.34 -22.07
C MET A 58 -21.48 -30.65 -21.77
N LEU A 59 -20.52 -31.35 -21.17
CA LEU A 59 -19.20 -30.84 -20.87
C LEU A 59 -18.45 -30.47 -22.15
N ASN A 60 -18.52 -31.33 -23.19
CA ASN A 60 -17.91 -31.05 -24.49
C ASN A 60 -18.56 -29.87 -25.23
N LEU A 61 -19.89 -29.73 -25.16
CA LEU A 61 -20.59 -28.57 -25.71
C LEU A 61 -20.27 -27.27 -24.97
N LEU A 62 -20.14 -27.32 -23.63
CA LEU A 62 -19.66 -26.21 -22.84
C LEU A 62 -18.22 -25.87 -23.17
N TRP A 63 -17.36 -26.87 -23.28
CA TRP A 63 -15.95 -26.69 -23.68
C TRP A 63 -15.77 -26.12 -25.06
N GLN A 64 -16.57 -26.50 -26.03
CA GLN A 64 -16.54 -26.00 -27.41
C GLN A 64 -17.05 -24.55 -27.54
N LYS A 65 -17.98 -24.13 -26.66
CA LYS A 65 -18.46 -22.74 -26.59
C LYS A 65 -17.59 -21.83 -25.72
N PHE A 66 -16.74 -22.37 -24.84
CA PHE A 66 -15.77 -21.60 -24.11
C PHE A 66 -14.64 -21.18 -25.05
N ASN A 67 -14.82 -20.02 -25.65
CA ASN A 67 -13.80 -19.40 -26.47
C ASN A 67 -12.51 -19.24 -25.66
N PHE A 68 -11.34 -19.58 -26.19
CA PHE A 68 -10.03 -19.48 -25.56
C PHE A 68 -9.86 -18.16 -24.78
N TRP A 69 -10.34 -17.06 -25.35
CA TRP A 69 -10.29 -15.74 -24.73
C TRP A 69 -11.14 -15.61 -23.44
N THR A 70 -12.33 -16.21 -23.40
CA THR A 70 -13.16 -16.20 -22.18
C THR A 70 -12.55 -17.03 -21.09
N THR A 71 -11.98 -18.20 -21.42
CA THR A 71 -11.28 -19.05 -20.45
C THR A 71 -10.05 -18.32 -19.87
N THR A 72 -9.27 -17.69 -20.75
CA THR A 72 -8.09 -16.91 -20.34
C THR A 72 -8.51 -15.73 -19.45
N ALA A 73 -9.56 -14.99 -19.82
CA ALA A 73 -10.05 -13.88 -19.02
C ALA A 73 -10.54 -14.33 -17.63
N VAL A 74 -11.25 -15.46 -17.55
CA VAL A 74 -11.70 -16.03 -16.26
C VAL A 74 -10.51 -16.45 -15.41
N LEU A 75 -9.51 -17.13 -16.00
CA LEU A 75 -8.31 -17.52 -15.27
C LEU A 75 -7.51 -16.32 -14.76
N LEU A 76 -7.36 -15.28 -15.57
CA LEU A 76 -6.71 -14.04 -15.17
C LEU A 76 -7.47 -13.33 -14.02
N PHE A 77 -8.82 -13.30 -14.12
CA PHE A 77 -9.64 -12.73 -13.06
C PHE A 77 -9.51 -13.50 -11.75
N LEU A 78 -9.53 -14.84 -11.80
CA LEU A 78 -9.33 -15.69 -10.62
C LEU A 78 -7.94 -15.50 -10.03
N ALA A 79 -6.89 -15.47 -10.87
CA ALA A 79 -5.52 -15.23 -10.43
C ALA A 79 -5.37 -13.84 -9.78
N PHE A 80 -5.97 -12.81 -10.38
CA PHE A 80 -5.98 -11.45 -9.82
C PHE A 80 -6.72 -11.40 -8.46
N THR A 81 -7.88 -12.03 -8.37
CA THR A 81 -8.68 -12.08 -7.14
C THR A 81 -7.92 -12.84 -6.03
N PHE A 82 -7.26 -13.94 -6.39
CA PHE A 82 -6.42 -14.69 -5.46
C PHE A 82 -5.22 -13.86 -4.98
N MET A 83 -4.52 -13.18 -5.91
CA MET A 83 -3.40 -12.31 -5.58
C MET A 83 -3.83 -11.15 -4.67
N LEU A 84 -4.99 -10.52 -4.95
CA LEU A 84 -5.55 -9.47 -4.12
C LEU A 84 -5.92 -10.00 -2.72
N GLY A 85 -6.51 -11.19 -2.64
CA GLY A 85 -6.81 -11.85 -1.37
C GLY A 85 -5.55 -12.12 -0.54
N MET A 86 -4.48 -12.62 -1.17
CA MET A 86 -3.20 -12.84 -0.50
C MET A 86 -2.54 -11.53 -0.04
N LEU A 87 -2.63 -10.47 -0.85
CA LEU A 87 -2.15 -9.15 -0.47
C LEU A 87 -2.89 -8.63 0.78
N LEU A 88 -4.23 -8.72 0.79
CA LEU A 88 -5.04 -8.30 1.92
C LEU A 88 -4.72 -9.11 3.19
N LEU A 89 -4.54 -10.43 3.07
CA LEU A 89 -4.14 -11.27 4.18
C LEU A 89 -2.78 -10.83 4.75
N ASN A 90 -1.78 -10.58 3.91
CA ASN A 90 -0.46 -10.11 4.35
C ASN A 90 -0.51 -8.73 5.02
N MET A 91 -1.44 -7.85 4.65
CA MET A 91 -1.67 -6.58 5.35
C MET A 91 -2.21 -6.78 6.78
N TRP A 92 -2.86 -7.92 7.06
CA TRP A 92 -3.39 -8.24 8.37
C TRP A 92 -2.44 -9.03 9.26
N ILE A 93 -1.37 -9.61 8.71
CA ILE A 93 -0.36 -10.29 9.50
C ILE A 93 0.52 -9.24 10.17
N PRO A 94 0.54 -9.14 11.52
CA PRO A 94 1.35 -8.13 12.20
C PRO A 94 2.83 -8.41 12.01
N GLN A 95 3.64 -7.36 12.07
CA GLN A 95 5.09 -7.50 12.18
C GLN A 95 5.44 -8.02 13.58
N ASP A 96 6.56 -8.71 13.67
CA ASP A 96 7.14 -9.07 14.96
C ASP A 96 7.68 -7.82 15.65
N MET A 97 7.17 -7.56 16.85
CA MET A 97 7.59 -6.44 17.70
C MET A 97 8.59 -6.87 18.77
N SER A 98 8.89 -8.17 18.88
CA SER A 98 9.77 -8.72 19.90
C SER A 98 11.23 -8.34 19.70
N ASP A 99 11.61 -8.01 18.47
CA ASP A 99 12.96 -7.57 18.10
C ASP A 99 13.25 -6.10 18.42
N ILE A 100 12.21 -5.31 18.77
CA ILE A 100 12.36 -3.89 19.09
C ILE A 100 12.88 -3.74 20.52
N ALA A 101 14.13 -3.27 20.65
CA ALA A 101 14.77 -3.09 21.94
C ALA A 101 14.02 -2.08 22.82
N GLY A 102 13.72 -2.45 24.06
CA GLY A 102 13.04 -1.60 25.03
C GLY A 102 11.53 -1.42 24.82
N TYR A 103 10.92 -2.09 23.81
CA TYR A 103 9.47 -2.00 23.58
C TYR A 103 8.64 -2.61 24.72
N THR A 104 9.03 -3.76 25.22
CA THR A 104 8.37 -4.46 26.33
C THR A 104 9.01 -4.19 27.69
N ASP A 105 10.17 -3.55 27.70
CA ASP A 105 10.97 -3.34 28.90
C ASP A 105 10.35 -2.26 29.81
N SER A 106 10.25 -2.55 31.10
CA SER A 106 9.76 -1.65 32.17
C SER A 106 10.83 -0.77 32.77
N GLY A 107 12.02 -0.71 32.17
CA GLY A 107 13.14 0.11 32.68
C GLY A 107 12.79 1.59 32.75
N ALA A 108 13.52 2.32 33.61
CA ALA A 108 13.34 3.76 33.77
C ALA A 108 13.58 4.50 32.44
N ALA A 109 12.64 5.35 32.07
CA ALA A 109 12.77 6.20 30.88
C ALA A 109 13.68 7.38 31.18
N LYS A 110 14.68 7.61 30.34
CA LYS A 110 15.48 8.84 30.36
C LYS A 110 14.77 9.91 29.54
N ASP A 111 14.81 11.14 30.01
CA ASP A 111 14.28 12.27 29.24
C ASP A 111 15.22 12.62 28.09
N VAL A 112 14.86 12.10 26.89
CA VAL A 112 15.61 12.32 25.65
C VAL A 112 15.67 13.81 25.29
N THR A 113 14.61 14.57 25.55
CA THR A 113 14.58 16.01 25.26
C THR A 113 15.54 16.78 26.17
N ALA A 114 15.60 16.43 27.46
CA ALA A 114 16.57 17.01 28.36
C ALA A 114 18.02 16.65 28.00
N ILE A 115 18.28 15.42 27.56
CA ILE A 115 19.61 15.01 27.08
C ILE A 115 20.06 15.89 25.92
N ILE A 116 19.19 16.09 24.89
CA ILE A 116 19.50 16.92 23.73
C ILE A 116 19.74 18.38 24.14
N ARG A 117 18.91 18.96 25.03
CA ARG A 117 19.06 20.34 25.50
C ARG A 117 20.36 20.55 26.27
N ASN A 118 20.73 19.58 27.08
CA ASN A 118 21.94 19.69 27.97
C ASN A 118 23.24 19.37 27.22
N ALA A 119 23.16 18.84 26.02
CA ALA A 119 24.32 18.46 25.21
C ALA A 119 25.16 19.66 24.76
N ASN A 120 24.55 20.86 24.68
CA ASN A 120 25.24 22.12 24.37
C ASN A 120 26.10 22.04 23.10
N GLY A 121 25.60 21.47 22.04
CA GLY A 121 26.31 21.32 20.77
C GLY A 121 27.33 20.18 20.77
N ARG A 122 27.36 19.31 21.77
CA ARG A 122 28.17 18.08 21.76
C ARG A 122 27.39 16.95 21.11
N GLU A 123 28.11 16.02 20.55
CA GLU A 123 27.52 14.81 20.02
C GLU A 123 26.83 14.00 21.13
N VAL A 124 25.64 13.48 20.82
CA VAL A 124 24.84 12.66 21.74
C VAL A 124 24.51 11.34 21.06
N THR A 125 24.68 10.25 21.79
CA THR A 125 24.27 8.92 21.35
C THR A 125 23.10 8.44 22.19
N ILE A 126 22.03 8.02 21.56
CA ILE A 126 20.81 7.49 22.18
C ILE A 126 20.61 6.09 21.65
N THR A 127 20.43 5.13 22.53
CA THR A 127 20.15 3.74 22.13
C THR A 127 18.69 3.57 21.73
N GLU A 128 18.40 2.59 20.88
CA GLU A 128 17.04 2.22 20.50
C GLU A 128 16.16 1.94 21.73
N ALA A 129 16.72 1.21 22.71
CA ALA A 129 16.01 0.90 23.96
C ALA A 129 15.66 2.15 24.78
N GLU A 130 16.58 3.12 24.87
CA GLU A 130 16.33 4.38 25.58
C GLU A 130 15.23 5.20 24.90
N LEU A 131 15.27 5.27 23.57
CA LEU A 131 14.24 5.95 22.79
C LEU A 131 12.86 5.30 22.95
N ASN A 132 12.79 3.98 22.88
CA ASN A 132 11.52 3.25 23.03
C ASN A 132 10.92 3.39 24.44
N ARG A 133 11.74 3.34 25.51
CA ARG A 133 11.28 3.62 26.87
C ARG A 133 10.78 5.05 27.02
N TYR A 134 11.48 6.02 26.43
CA TYR A 134 11.06 7.43 26.43
C TYR A 134 9.72 7.61 25.71
N LEU A 135 9.57 7.06 24.49
CA LEU A 135 8.32 7.13 23.73
C LEU A 135 7.16 6.50 24.50
N ARG A 136 7.36 5.35 25.11
CA ARG A 136 6.33 4.68 25.92
C ARG A 136 5.87 5.53 27.11
N SER A 137 6.79 6.26 27.76
CA SER A 137 6.47 7.09 28.92
C SER A 137 5.84 8.42 28.55
N THR A 138 6.18 8.98 27.39
CA THR A 138 5.86 10.37 27.03
C THR A 138 4.83 10.44 25.91
N CYS A 139 4.80 9.44 25.02
CA CYS A 139 3.93 9.45 23.86
C CYS A 139 2.49 9.16 24.27
N ARG A 140 1.65 10.19 24.23
CA ARG A 140 0.20 10.04 24.38
C ARG A 140 -0.40 9.82 23.02
N LEU A 141 -0.74 8.56 22.74
CA LEU A 141 -1.36 8.18 21.48
C LEU A 141 -2.77 8.79 21.40
N ARG A 142 -2.87 9.92 20.71
CA ARG A 142 -4.16 10.56 20.43
C ARG A 142 -4.71 9.98 19.14
N GLN A 143 -5.70 9.12 19.26
CA GLN A 143 -6.48 8.67 18.10
C GLN A 143 -7.70 9.56 17.94
N THR A 144 -7.89 10.11 16.74
CA THR A 144 -9.04 10.92 16.35
C THR A 144 -9.72 10.31 15.12
N GLY A 145 -11.04 10.50 15.01
CA GLY A 145 -11.82 10.07 13.85
C GLY A 145 -12.47 8.68 14.00
N LEU A 146 -13.17 8.27 12.95
CA LEU A 146 -13.95 7.02 12.93
C LEU A 146 -13.10 5.75 13.17
N PHE A 147 -11.84 5.78 12.76
CA PHE A 147 -10.92 4.67 13.01
C PHE A 147 -10.63 4.44 14.49
N SER A 148 -10.78 5.44 15.35
CA SER A 148 -10.57 5.27 16.80
C SER A 148 -11.60 4.35 17.45
N ILE A 149 -12.75 4.17 16.81
CA ILE A 149 -13.83 3.29 17.30
C ILE A 149 -13.49 1.83 16.97
N ILE A 150 -12.88 1.60 15.81
CA ILE A 150 -12.64 0.26 15.25
C ILE A 150 -11.26 -0.25 15.66
N ALA A 151 -10.25 0.61 15.62
CA ALA A 151 -8.84 0.27 15.86
C ALA A 151 -8.28 1.13 16.99
N LYS A 152 -7.88 0.48 18.09
CA LYS A 152 -7.23 1.15 19.23
C LYS A 152 -5.72 1.03 19.08
N CYS A 153 -5.00 2.14 19.19
CA CYS A 153 -3.56 2.09 19.24
C CYS A 153 -3.12 1.44 20.57
N HIS A 154 -2.37 0.36 20.47
CA HIS A 154 -1.86 -0.41 21.58
C HIS A 154 -0.48 0.07 22.01
N GLY A 155 0.38 0.38 21.03
CA GLY A 155 1.74 0.80 21.29
C GLY A 155 2.42 1.42 20.08
N VAL A 156 3.54 2.08 20.33
CA VAL A 156 4.45 2.57 19.30
C VAL A 156 5.85 2.14 19.66
N GLY A 157 6.56 1.57 18.70
CA GLY A 157 7.97 1.23 18.81
C GLY A 157 8.77 1.89 17.70
N VAL A 158 10.04 2.11 17.95
CA VAL A 158 11.01 2.57 16.95
C VAL A 158 12.06 1.50 16.76
N ARG A 159 12.30 1.15 15.53
CA ARG A 159 13.38 0.25 15.11
C ARG A 159 14.40 1.05 14.32
N ILE A 160 15.66 0.92 14.65
CA ILE A 160 16.75 1.64 14.00
C ILE A 160 17.39 0.75 12.94
N HIS A 161 17.50 1.28 11.73
CA HIS A 161 18.19 0.69 10.60
C HIS A 161 19.37 1.57 10.17
N ASP A 162 20.23 1.07 9.30
CA ASP A 162 21.31 1.88 8.75
C ASP A 162 20.75 2.99 7.84
N GLY A 163 20.95 4.23 8.26
CA GLY A 163 20.54 5.43 7.51
C GLY A 163 19.07 5.86 7.69
N TYR A 164 18.22 5.09 8.38
CA TYR A 164 16.84 5.48 8.63
C TYR A 164 16.30 4.83 9.92
N MET A 165 15.16 5.32 10.40
CA MET A 165 14.41 4.67 11.47
C MET A 165 13.02 4.27 10.99
N GLU A 166 12.50 3.19 11.52
CA GLU A 166 11.12 2.74 11.32
C GLU A 166 10.31 3.00 12.59
N ILE A 167 9.21 3.75 12.46
CA ILE A 167 8.24 3.92 13.53
C ILE A 167 7.14 2.89 13.31
N VAL A 168 7.03 1.91 14.18
CA VAL A 168 6.01 0.86 14.11
C VAL A 168 4.88 1.18 15.08
N ILE A 169 3.68 1.26 14.55
CA ILE A 169 2.45 1.53 15.30
C ILE A 169 1.67 0.23 15.38
N ASP A 170 1.49 -0.29 16.58
CA ASP A 170 0.64 -1.45 16.85
C ASP A 170 -0.78 -1.02 17.17
N ARG A 171 -1.75 -1.61 16.49
CA ARG A 171 -3.18 -1.36 16.68
C ARG A 171 -3.91 -2.66 16.94
N ILE A 172 -4.88 -2.60 17.84
CA ILE A 172 -5.81 -3.70 18.08
C ILE A 172 -7.15 -3.36 17.44
N LEU A 173 -7.62 -4.23 16.55
CA LEU A 173 -8.95 -4.15 15.95
C LEU A 173 -9.87 -5.16 16.61
N GLY A 174 -11.03 -4.69 17.06
CA GLY A 174 -11.99 -5.53 17.78
C GLY A 174 -11.43 -6.06 19.10
N SER A 175 -11.49 -7.36 19.34
CA SER A 175 -11.09 -7.97 20.60
C SER A 175 -9.61 -8.38 20.64
N ASN A 176 -9.03 -8.87 19.54
CA ASN A 176 -7.68 -9.47 19.58
C ASN A 176 -6.91 -9.42 18.25
N LEU A 177 -7.37 -8.71 17.25
CA LEU A 177 -6.68 -8.67 15.97
C LEU A 177 -5.65 -7.54 15.97
N HIS A 178 -4.38 -7.89 16.02
CA HIS A 178 -3.28 -6.94 15.92
C HIS A 178 -2.99 -6.60 14.47
N GLN A 179 -2.79 -5.33 14.20
CA GLN A 179 -2.30 -4.82 12.93
C GLN A 179 -1.17 -3.84 13.17
N THR A 180 -0.06 -4.02 12.50
CA THR A 180 1.08 -3.11 12.58
C THR A 180 1.18 -2.24 11.34
N THR A 181 1.62 -1.00 11.56
CA THR A 181 1.95 -0.07 10.48
C THR A 181 3.33 0.51 10.75
N GLY A 182 4.28 0.20 9.89
CA GLY A 182 5.64 0.74 9.95
C GLY A 182 5.76 1.97 9.03
N VAL A 183 6.42 3.03 9.49
CA VAL A 183 6.72 4.23 8.72
C VAL A 183 8.20 4.47 8.77
N HIS A 184 8.84 4.52 7.60
CA HIS A 184 10.27 4.80 7.47
C HIS A 184 10.51 6.30 7.47
N LEU A 185 11.47 6.75 8.26
CA LEU A 185 11.89 8.14 8.34
C LEU A 185 13.40 8.23 8.14
N SER A 186 13.80 8.99 7.16
CA SER A 186 15.19 9.40 6.95
C SER A 186 15.33 10.90 7.16
N PHE A 187 16.46 11.30 7.69
CA PHE A 187 16.74 12.68 7.99
C PHE A 187 17.93 13.13 7.16
N SER A 188 17.81 14.30 6.58
CA SER A 188 18.88 14.89 5.79
C SER A 188 18.97 16.38 6.06
N ARG A 189 20.15 16.91 5.89
CA ARG A 189 20.39 18.34 6.02
C ARG A 189 20.18 19.01 4.68
N LYS A 190 19.34 20.03 4.63
CA LYS A 190 19.16 20.92 3.48
C LYS A 190 19.53 22.34 3.86
N THR A 191 19.99 23.11 2.91
CA THR A 191 20.19 24.55 3.10
C THR A 191 19.06 25.30 2.39
N GLU A 192 18.21 25.96 3.17
CA GLU A 192 17.14 26.80 2.65
C GLU A 192 17.41 28.25 3.04
N HIS A 193 17.45 29.13 2.04
CA HIS A 193 17.75 30.57 2.26
C HIS A 193 19.03 30.84 3.06
N GLY A 194 20.06 30.01 2.87
CA GLY A 194 21.33 30.14 3.59
C GLY A 194 21.33 29.59 5.04
N ARG A 195 20.22 29.03 5.48
CA ARG A 195 20.09 28.39 6.81
C ARG A 195 19.98 26.89 6.66
N PRO A 196 20.69 26.12 7.50
CA PRO A 196 20.53 24.68 7.50
C PRO A 196 19.17 24.34 8.13
N VAL A 197 18.38 23.53 7.42
CA VAL A 197 17.07 23.02 7.83
C VAL A 197 17.13 21.52 7.87
N LEU A 198 16.53 20.93 8.91
CA LEU A 198 16.37 19.48 9.00
C LEU A 198 15.24 19.04 8.07
N ASN A 199 15.61 18.31 7.02
CA ASN A 199 14.63 17.73 6.12
C ASN A 199 14.31 16.30 6.55
N VAL A 200 13.03 16.00 6.71
CA VAL A 200 12.52 14.67 7.07
C VAL A 200 11.81 14.08 5.87
N ASP A 201 12.36 13.00 5.36
CA ASP A 201 11.78 12.26 4.25
C ASP A 201 11.15 10.95 4.73
N PHE A 202 9.95 10.67 4.22
CA PHE A 202 9.22 9.43 4.54
C PHE A 202 9.70 8.29 3.64
N CYS A 203 10.96 7.92 3.77
CA CYS A 203 11.56 6.82 3.03
C CYS A 203 12.72 6.21 3.79
N GLY A 204 13.06 4.97 3.48
CA GLY A 204 14.21 4.27 4.04
C GLY A 204 14.27 2.82 3.57
N GLY A 205 15.48 2.26 3.56
CA GLY A 205 15.72 0.90 3.13
C GLY A 205 15.85 0.73 1.62
N GLU A 206 15.83 -0.53 1.20
CA GLU A 206 15.95 -0.88 -0.20
C GLU A 206 14.73 -0.39 -1.01
N PRO A 207 14.97 0.13 -2.22
CA PRO A 207 13.88 0.55 -3.09
C PRO A 207 13.01 -0.65 -3.49
N LEU A 208 11.71 -0.40 -3.62
CA LEU A 208 10.75 -1.36 -4.13
C LEU A 208 10.89 -1.54 -5.65
N LEU A 209 10.02 -2.35 -6.26
CA LEU A 209 9.98 -2.61 -7.69
C LEU A 209 10.16 -1.33 -8.52
N GLY A 210 11.12 -1.35 -9.47
CA GLY A 210 11.37 -0.23 -10.38
C GLY A 210 11.99 1.00 -9.75
N ASN A 211 12.80 0.86 -8.69
CA ASN A 211 13.44 1.96 -7.96
C ASN A 211 12.49 2.91 -7.24
N MET A 212 11.29 2.47 -6.90
CA MET A 212 10.37 3.27 -6.08
C MET A 212 10.88 3.36 -4.63
N PRO A 213 10.99 4.56 -4.05
CA PRO A 213 11.38 4.72 -2.65
C PRO A 213 10.42 3.98 -1.72
N HIS A 214 10.96 3.20 -0.80
CA HIS A 214 10.22 2.47 0.20
C HIS A 214 9.83 3.41 1.35
N GLY A 215 8.54 3.54 1.62
CA GLY A 215 8.02 4.47 2.64
C GLY A 215 7.68 3.79 3.96
N GLY A 216 7.43 2.48 3.95
CA GLY A 216 7.05 1.76 5.16
C GLY A 216 6.29 0.48 4.87
N THR A 217 5.54 -0.01 5.85
CA THR A 217 4.84 -1.29 5.80
C THR A 217 3.43 -1.19 6.39
N ILE A 218 2.52 -2.00 5.89
CA ILE A 218 1.24 -2.29 6.56
C ILE A 218 1.17 -3.81 6.75
N GLY A 219 1.24 -4.26 8.00
CA GLY A 219 1.51 -5.65 8.29
C GLY A 219 2.84 -6.06 7.67
N GLN A 220 2.83 -7.09 6.82
CA GLN A 220 4.00 -7.54 6.07
C GLN A 220 4.11 -6.96 4.65
N VAL A 221 3.18 -6.10 4.23
CA VAL A 221 3.19 -5.51 2.89
C VAL A 221 3.99 -4.22 2.87
N HIS A 222 4.98 -4.16 1.99
CA HIS A 222 5.79 -2.96 1.76
C HIS A 222 5.03 -1.90 0.95
N ILE A 223 5.09 -0.66 1.41
CA ILE A 223 4.33 0.47 0.85
C ILE A 223 5.30 1.50 0.25
N PRO A 224 5.05 1.96 -0.99
CA PRO A 224 5.83 3.03 -1.60
C PRO A 224 5.69 4.36 -0.85
N GLN A 225 6.73 5.19 -0.91
CA GLN A 225 6.82 6.48 -0.23
C GLN A 225 5.62 7.41 -0.48
N HIS A 226 5.13 7.48 -1.70
CA HIS A 226 4.04 8.41 -2.06
C HIS A 226 2.72 8.09 -1.36
N HIS A 227 2.46 6.82 -1.01
CA HIS A 227 1.28 6.43 -0.23
C HIS A 227 1.47 6.75 1.26
N ILE A 228 2.67 6.58 1.80
CA ILE A 228 2.98 6.90 3.20
C ILE A 228 2.92 8.42 3.45
N ARG A 229 3.34 9.25 2.50
CA ARG A 229 3.22 10.71 2.61
C ARG A 229 1.79 11.18 2.87
N MET A 230 0.79 10.48 2.37
CA MET A 230 -0.61 10.78 2.65
C MET A 230 -0.98 10.54 4.12
N LEU A 231 -0.26 9.66 4.82
CA LEU A 231 -0.46 9.35 6.24
C LEU A 231 0.26 10.33 7.18
N LYS A 232 1.11 11.21 6.65
CA LYS A 232 1.89 12.18 7.44
C LYS A 232 1.05 12.95 8.47
N PRO A 233 -0.09 13.61 8.10
CA PRO A 233 -0.90 14.36 9.08
C PRO A 233 -1.49 13.45 10.17
N ALA A 234 -1.85 12.22 9.82
CA ALA A 234 -2.37 11.25 10.78
C ALA A 234 -1.27 10.79 11.75
N LEU A 235 -0.04 10.60 11.25
CA LEU A 235 1.12 10.24 12.05
C LEU A 235 1.49 11.37 13.02
N GLU A 236 1.54 12.61 12.57
CA GLU A 236 1.81 13.79 13.42
C GLU A 236 0.76 13.98 14.51
N THR A 237 -0.49 13.68 14.22
CA THR A 237 -1.56 13.71 15.22
C THR A 237 -1.44 12.58 16.24
N LEU A 238 -1.06 11.38 15.78
CA LEU A 238 -0.89 10.21 16.63
C LEU A 238 0.34 10.34 17.53
N LEU A 239 1.45 10.81 16.98
CA LEU A 239 2.72 11.01 17.66
C LEU A 239 2.86 12.48 18.04
N ALA A 240 2.09 12.94 19.04
CA ALA A 240 2.11 14.35 19.46
C ALA A 240 3.50 14.84 19.92
N CYS A 241 4.41 13.93 20.34
CA CYS A 241 5.78 14.24 20.68
C CYS A 241 6.73 14.41 19.47
N TYR A 242 6.34 13.90 18.30
CA TYR A 242 7.18 13.93 17.11
C TYR A 242 7.54 15.36 16.64
N PRO A 243 6.57 16.30 16.49
CA PRO A 243 6.90 17.67 16.12
C PRO A 243 7.81 18.37 17.14
N GLU A 244 7.64 18.07 18.44
CA GLU A 244 8.48 18.63 19.49
C GLU A 244 9.93 18.14 19.37
N ILE A 245 10.15 16.85 19.18
CA ILE A 245 11.51 16.30 19.01
C ILE A 245 12.17 16.89 17.76
N CYS A 246 11.47 16.98 16.63
CA CYS A 246 12.00 17.59 15.41
C CYS A 246 12.36 19.07 15.64
N SER A 247 11.48 19.84 16.30
CA SER A 247 11.72 21.24 16.62
C SER A 247 12.93 21.44 17.52
N ILE A 248 13.10 20.58 18.55
CA ILE A 248 14.27 20.61 19.43
C ILE A 248 15.55 20.29 18.65
N MET A 249 15.55 19.26 17.81
CA MET A 249 16.70 18.92 16.98
C MET A 249 17.09 20.08 16.05
N GLU A 250 16.11 20.72 15.42
CA GLU A 250 16.34 21.88 14.55
C GLU A 250 16.86 23.09 15.34
N GLN A 251 16.24 23.40 16.48
CA GLN A 251 16.63 24.52 17.34
C GLN A 251 18.09 24.41 17.83
N TYR A 252 18.51 23.21 18.19
CA TYR A 252 19.87 22.97 18.68
C TYR A 252 20.84 22.54 17.59
N GLY A 253 20.40 22.50 16.35
CA GLY A 253 21.24 22.21 15.20
C GLY A 253 21.78 20.78 15.17
N TYR A 254 20.95 19.79 15.45
CA TYR A 254 21.31 18.38 15.38
C TYR A 254 20.74 17.70 14.13
N CYS A 255 21.57 16.85 13.52
CA CYS A 255 21.12 15.91 12.48
C CYS A 255 21.30 14.48 13.00
N PRO A 256 20.25 13.65 13.04
CA PRO A 256 20.37 12.28 13.47
C PRO A 256 21.03 11.41 12.40
N GLU A 257 22.00 10.61 12.80
CA GLU A 257 22.57 9.51 12.06
C GLU A 257 22.16 8.19 12.70
N PHE A 258 21.68 7.27 11.90
CA PHE A 258 21.18 5.98 12.36
C PHE A 258 22.21 4.89 12.08
N ARG A 259 22.48 4.06 13.09
CA ARG A 259 23.37 2.91 12.97
C ARG A 259 22.70 1.69 13.57
N LYS A 260 22.54 0.66 12.76
CA LYS A 260 22.05 -0.62 13.23
C LYS A 260 23.17 -1.35 13.98
N GLY A 261 22.87 -1.83 15.18
CA GLY A 261 23.77 -2.69 15.93
C GLY A 261 23.72 -4.14 15.44
N THR A 262 24.76 -4.89 15.73
CA THR A 262 24.85 -6.31 15.35
C THR A 262 23.84 -7.16 16.14
N ASN A 263 23.56 -6.76 17.37
CA ASN A 263 22.53 -7.36 18.24
C ASN A 263 21.56 -6.22 18.54
N GLY A 264 20.27 -6.33 18.28
CA GLY A 264 19.26 -5.26 18.35
C GLY A 264 19.37 -4.25 19.52
N ASN A 265 20.05 -4.63 20.63
CA ASN A 265 20.35 -3.74 21.75
C ASN A 265 21.41 -2.65 21.48
N ASP A 266 22.21 -2.82 20.43
CA ASP A 266 23.35 -1.92 20.11
C ASP A 266 22.99 -0.90 19.03
N SER A 267 21.75 -0.91 18.54
CA SER A 267 21.27 0.07 17.58
C SER A 267 21.20 1.45 18.21
N THR A 268 21.75 2.45 17.52
CA THR A 268 21.91 3.79 18.09
C THR A 268 21.53 4.90 17.12
N ILE A 269 21.03 5.98 17.68
CA ILE A 269 20.88 7.28 17.03
C ILE A 269 22.02 8.16 17.53
N ARG A 270 22.84 8.61 16.62
CA ARG A 270 23.92 9.56 16.88
C ARG A 270 23.45 10.94 16.43
N LEU A 271 23.24 11.86 17.36
CA LEU A 271 22.89 13.24 17.08
C LEU A 271 24.18 14.03 16.85
N VAL A 272 24.45 14.35 15.58
CA VAL A 272 25.64 15.10 15.20
C VAL A 272 25.29 16.57 15.09
N PRO A 273 25.97 17.45 15.87
CA PRO A 273 25.74 18.88 15.77
C PRO A 273 26.27 19.38 14.42
N TYR A 274 25.47 20.19 13.74
CA TYR A 274 25.99 20.93 12.60
C TYR A 274 26.38 22.33 13.09
N SER A 275 27.68 22.59 13.11
CA SER A 275 28.16 23.94 13.36
C SER A 275 27.68 24.88 12.30
N PHE A 276 27.00 25.96 12.69
CA PHE A 276 26.84 27.11 11.82
C PHE A 276 28.24 27.65 11.56
N THR A 277 28.89 27.27 10.47
CA THR A 277 30.01 28.05 9.98
C THR A 277 29.42 29.37 9.54
N SER A 278 29.44 30.36 10.45
CA SER A 278 29.28 31.75 10.10
C SER A 278 30.46 32.11 9.20
N ASN A 279 30.25 32.08 7.89
CA ASN A 279 31.11 32.81 6.95
C ASN A 279 30.71 34.27 6.95
#